data_681e30532e88a7af03c86b5f00e2c5c1
#
_entry.id   681e30532e88a7af03c86b5f00e2c5c1
#
_cell.length_a   1.000
_cell.length_b   1.000
_cell.length_c   1.000
_cell.angle_alpha   90.00
_cell.angle_beta   90.00
_cell.angle_gamma   90.00
#
_symmetry.space_group_name_H-M   'P 1'
#
loop_
_entity.id
_entity.type
_entity.pdbx_description
1 polymer ?
#
loop_
_entity_poly.entity_id
_entity_poly.type
_entity_poly.pdbx_seq_one_letter_code
_entity_poly.pdbx_strand_id
1 'polypeptide(L)'
;MEEVRTERKGGSPVPSRILASNEVRARSFGSSGEFMQARELHVRLAKVSKAYDSHVVLADIDLEVRPGEFVVIVGRSGSGKSTLLNLIAGLDFPSSGEIRLLGQSLTELTEEQRAKLRCHSLGFVFQFFNLIPTLTVAENIRLPMALNGIAKNEAKSRTNTLLHDLAMAECGQRFPEELSGGEQQRIAIARAMAHRPAVVLADEPTGNLDLETARDVLELLDQTCRGQGTTLIMATHSREVIGLADRVLTIRDSHLQEAER
;
A
#
# COMPACT_ATOMS: atom_id res chain seq x y z
N MET A 1 52.94 31.45 -38.28
CA MET A 1 54.04 31.52 -37.28
C MET A 1 53.30 31.90 -35.98
N GLU A 2 53.10 31.07 -34.99
CA GLU A 2 53.90 29.97 -34.47
C GLU A 2 52.96 29.01 -33.75
N GLU A 3 53.13 27.74 -33.98
CA GLU A 3 52.58 26.62 -33.22
C GLU A 3 53.12 26.60 -31.80
N VAL A 4 52.30 26.31 -30.80
CA VAL A 4 52.79 25.60 -29.60
C VAL A 4 51.76 24.54 -29.15
N ARG A 5 52.27 23.34 -29.15
CA ARG A 5 51.84 22.02 -28.79
C ARG A 5 51.20 21.89 -27.42
N THR A 6 50.18 21.09 -27.46
CA THR A 6 49.69 20.08 -26.49
C THR A 6 50.67 19.57 -25.46
N GLU A 7 50.19 19.42 -24.22
CA GLU A 7 50.54 18.26 -23.39
C GLU A 7 49.34 17.75 -22.59
N ARG A 8 49.00 16.48 -22.83
CA ARG A 8 48.10 15.67 -22.01
C ARG A 8 48.86 15.15 -20.79
N LYS A 9 48.31 15.28 -19.60
CA LYS A 9 48.61 14.43 -18.44
C LYS A 9 47.24 14.21 -17.78
N GLY A 10 46.69 13.06 -17.65
CA GLY A 10 47.18 11.84 -17.05
C GLY A 10 46.20 11.56 -15.94
N GLY A 11 45.09 10.80 -16.27
CA GLY A 11 44.08 10.42 -15.29
C GLY A 11 44.64 9.40 -14.32
N SER A 12 44.40 9.59 -13.06
CA SER A 12 44.58 8.56 -12.04
C SER A 12 43.21 7.93 -11.70
N PRO A 13 43.15 6.61 -11.54
CA PRO A 13 41.89 5.92 -11.29
C PRO A 13 41.47 6.03 -9.83
N VAL A 14 40.17 6.25 -9.61
CA VAL A 14 39.55 6.19 -8.30
C VAL A 14 39.47 4.72 -7.87
N PRO A 15 39.86 4.35 -6.63
CA PRO A 15 39.80 2.97 -6.19
C PRO A 15 38.38 2.55 -5.83
N SER A 16 37.91 1.55 -6.55
CA SER A 16 36.78 0.71 -6.18
C SER A 16 37.15 -0.14 -4.96
N ARG A 17 36.64 0.20 -3.80
CA ARG A 17 36.58 -0.70 -2.63
C ARG A 17 35.59 -0.18 -1.61
N ILE A 18 34.40 -0.77 -1.58
CA ILE A 18 33.61 -1.14 -0.37
C ILE A 18 32.56 -2.16 -0.84
N LEU A 19 33.00 -3.39 -0.96
CA LEU A 19 32.18 -4.58 -0.89
C LEU A 19 32.99 -5.54 -0.03
N ALA A 20 32.59 -5.71 1.21
CA ALA A 20 32.81 -6.94 1.96
C ALA A 20 32.24 -6.82 3.37
N SER A 21 31.59 -7.90 3.71
CA SER A 21 31.35 -8.47 5.03
C SER A 21 30.08 -8.07 5.76
N ASN A 22 29.05 -8.87 5.52
CA ASN A 22 28.24 -9.42 6.60
C ASN A 22 27.86 -10.88 6.26
N GLU A 23 28.87 -11.76 6.40
CA GLU A 23 28.62 -13.20 6.57
C GLU A 23 28.14 -13.44 8.01
N VAL A 24 26.84 -13.60 8.18
CA VAL A 24 26.28 -14.20 9.40
C VAL A 24 26.18 -15.71 9.18
N ARG A 25 26.96 -16.44 9.97
CA ARG A 25 27.08 -17.88 10.05
C ARG A 25 25.74 -18.58 10.01
N ALA A 26 25.50 -19.33 8.95
CA ALA A 26 24.49 -20.38 8.90
C ALA A 26 24.89 -21.51 9.86
N ARG A 27 24.11 -21.70 10.91
CA ARG A 27 24.11 -22.97 11.67
C ARG A 27 23.12 -23.91 11.02
N SER A 28 23.67 -24.99 10.47
CA SER A 28 22.94 -26.13 9.94
C SER A 28 22.09 -26.80 11.02
N PHE A 29 20.76 -26.85 10.81
CA PHE A 29 19.90 -27.89 11.35
C PHE A 29 19.01 -28.42 10.23
N GLY A 30 19.01 -29.77 10.10
CA GLY A 30 18.48 -30.47 8.98
C GLY A 30 16.96 -30.62 8.95
N SER A 31 16.56 -31.02 7.83
CA SER A 31 15.41 -31.63 7.17
C SER A 31 14.94 -30.77 5.99
N SER A 32 15.53 -31.16 4.88
CA SER A 32 15.29 -30.64 3.54
C SER A 32 13.87 -30.98 3.08
N GLY A 33 13.09 -29.98 2.71
CA GLY A 33 11.93 -30.17 1.85
C GLY A 33 10.78 -29.19 2.03
N GLU A 34 10.48 -28.70 3.21
CA GLU A 34 9.31 -27.85 3.45
C GLU A 34 9.65 -26.37 3.73
N PHE A 35 10.92 -26.03 3.91
CA PHE A 35 11.37 -24.68 4.26
C PHE A 35 11.69 -23.76 3.08
N MET A 36 11.56 -24.22 1.83
CA MET A 36 11.97 -23.44 0.66
C MET A 36 10.84 -22.68 -0.05
N GLN A 37 9.65 -22.51 0.54
CA GLN A 37 8.56 -21.73 -0.06
C GLN A 37 7.78 -20.80 0.88
N ALA A 38 8.25 -20.48 2.05
CA ALA A 38 7.76 -19.31 2.76
C ALA A 38 8.36 -18.05 2.15
N ARG A 39 8.02 -17.72 0.89
CA ARG A 39 8.09 -16.33 0.43
C ARG A 39 7.20 -15.56 1.42
N GLU A 40 7.79 -14.64 2.18
CA GLU A 40 7.08 -13.87 3.19
C GLU A 40 5.83 -13.27 2.57
N LEU A 41 4.66 -13.80 2.95
CA LEU A 41 3.38 -13.26 2.51
C LEU A 41 3.20 -11.88 3.16
N HIS A 42 2.70 -10.92 2.41
CA HIS A 42 2.35 -9.62 2.99
C HIS A 42 1.09 -9.74 3.85
N VAL A 43 0.10 -10.53 3.42
CA VAL A 43 -1.12 -10.80 4.18
C VAL A 43 -1.43 -12.29 4.16
N ARG A 44 -1.76 -12.85 5.32
CA ARG A 44 -2.30 -14.20 5.45
C ARG A 44 -3.46 -14.20 6.42
N LEU A 45 -4.58 -14.71 5.96
CA LEU A 45 -5.74 -15.06 6.77
C LEU A 45 -5.90 -16.58 6.78
N ALA A 46 -6.12 -17.16 7.94
CA ALA A 46 -6.33 -18.60 8.11
C ALA A 46 -7.62 -18.81 8.91
N LYS A 47 -8.67 -19.34 8.26
CA LYS A 47 -9.98 -19.65 8.84
C LYS A 47 -10.59 -18.46 9.61
N VAL A 48 -10.45 -17.27 9.05
CA VAL A 48 -10.91 -16.03 9.68
C VAL A 48 -12.42 -15.90 9.56
N SER A 49 -13.10 -15.75 10.70
CA SER A 49 -14.51 -15.45 10.74
C SER A 49 -14.77 -14.16 11.52
N LYS A 50 -15.81 -13.42 11.13
CA LYS A 50 -16.26 -12.21 11.83
C LYS A 50 -17.77 -12.18 11.94
N ALA A 51 -18.23 -12.01 13.17
CA ALA A 51 -19.62 -11.75 13.46
C ALA A 51 -19.76 -10.49 14.32
N TYR A 52 -20.86 -9.77 14.14
CA TYR A 52 -21.31 -8.70 15.02
C TYR A 52 -22.63 -9.18 15.63
N ASP A 53 -22.65 -9.33 16.94
CA ASP A 53 -23.73 -9.96 17.69
C ASP A 53 -24.05 -11.36 17.11
N SER A 54 -25.26 -11.54 16.56
CA SER A 54 -25.70 -12.81 15.93
C SER A 54 -25.51 -12.85 14.42
N HIS A 55 -25.03 -11.76 13.80
CA HIS A 55 -24.90 -11.66 12.34
C HIS A 55 -23.46 -12.01 11.89
N VAL A 56 -23.34 -13.13 11.16
CA VAL A 56 -22.04 -13.54 10.56
C VAL A 56 -21.82 -12.74 9.28
N VAL A 57 -20.76 -11.95 9.26
CA VAL A 57 -20.35 -11.12 8.10
C VAL A 57 -19.33 -11.84 7.24
N LEU A 58 -18.38 -12.55 7.86
CA LEU A 58 -17.34 -13.33 7.19
C LEU A 58 -17.24 -14.69 7.88
N ALA A 59 -17.11 -15.76 7.10
CA ALA A 59 -17.05 -17.13 7.58
C ALA A 59 -15.89 -17.89 6.90
N ASP A 60 -15.00 -18.45 7.70
CA ASP A 60 -13.88 -19.30 7.28
C ASP A 60 -13.06 -18.77 6.11
N ILE A 61 -12.68 -17.49 6.19
CA ILE A 61 -11.90 -16.82 5.15
C ILE A 61 -10.45 -17.32 5.19
N ASP A 62 -9.98 -17.88 4.08
CA ASP A 62 -8.59 -18.12 3.78
C ASP A 62 -8.13 -17.15 2.69
N LEU A 63 -7.03 -16.45 2.91
CA LEU A 63 -6.45 -15.51 1.94
C LEU A 63 -4.93 -15.44 2.12
N GLU A 64 -4.20 -15.55 1.04
CA GLU A 64 -2.77 -15.28 0.97
C GLU A 64 -2.50 -14.23 -0.10
N VAL A 65 -1.78 -13.16 0.27
CA VAL A 65 -1.38 -12.09 -0.67
C VAL A 65 0.13 -11.94 -0.64
N ARG A 66 0.73 -11.99 -1.82
CA ARG A 66 2.17 -11.90 -2.02
C ARG A 66 2.65 -10.44 -2.11
N PRO A 67 3.96 -10.19 -1.87
CA PRO A 67 4.56 -8.89 -2.11
C PRO A 67 4.32 -8.41 -3.56
N GLY A 68 3.88 -7.15 -3.70
CA GLY A 68 3.64 -6.51 -4.99
C GLY A 68 2.40 -6.99 -5.75
N GLU A 69 1.59 -7.89 -5.18
CA GLU A 69 0.36 -8.40 -5.79
C GLU A 69 -0.76 -7.36 -5.70
N PHE A 70 -1.54 -7.21 -6.78
CA PHE A 70 -2.77 -6.43 -6.79
C PHE A 70 -3.99 -7.36 -6.70
N VAL A 71 -4.64 -7.37 -5.55
CA VAL A 71 -5.86 -8.15 -5.27
C VAL A 71 -7.07 -7.25 -5.20
N VAL A 72 -8.10 -7.58 -5.94
CA VAL A 72 -9.39 -6.88 -5.89
C VAL A 72 -10.45 -7.79 -5.27
N ILE A 73 -11.21 -7.23 -4.33
CA ILE A 73 -12.34 -7.89 -3.67
C ILE A 73 -13.61 -7.20 -4.16
N VAL A 74 -14.37 -7.89 -5.00
CA VAL A 74 -15.64 -7.40 -5.53
C VAL A 74 -16.81 -7.97 -4.73
N GLY A 75 -17.92 -7.24 -4.67
CA GLY A 75 -19.14 -7.70 -4.00
C GLY A 75 -20.16 -6.59 -3.83
N ARG A 76 -21.40 -6.97 -3.52
CA ARG A 76 -22.50 -6.02 -3.25
C ARG A 76 -22.19 -5.17 -2.03
N SER A 77 -22.86 -4.02 -1.91
CA SER A 77 -22.80 -3.24 -0.67
C SER A 77 -23.26 -4.11 0.51
N GLY A 78 -22.55 -4.00 1.65
CA GLY A 78 -22.85 -4.80 2.84
C GLY A 78 -22.34 -6.26 2.81
N SER A 79 -21.62 -6.70 1.78
CA SER A 79 -21.10 -8.08 1.70
C SER A 79 -19.91 -8.38 2.63
N GLY A 80 -19.39 -7.40 3.38
CA GLY A 80 -18.24 -7.60 4.29
C GLY A 80 -16.89 -7.14 3.76
N LYS A 81 -16.81 -6.49 2.58
CA LYS A 81 -15.54 -6.02 1.98
C LYS A 81 -14.75 -5.09 2.91
N SER A 82 -15.38 -4.01 3.39
CA SER A 82 -14.76 -3.06 4.32
C SER A 82 -14.41 -3.72 5.65
N THR A 83 -15.23 -4.67 6.12
CA THR A 83 -14.92 -5.50 7.30
C THR A 83 -13.64 -6.29 7.08
N LEU A 84 -13.48 -6.93 5.92
CA LEU A 84 -12.28 -7.69 5.60
C LEU A 84 -11.03 -6.78 5.55
N LEU A 85 -11.13 -5.59 4.93
CA LEU A 85 -10.04 -4.61 4.95
C LEU A 85 -9.69 -4.15 6.37
N ASN A 86 -10.69 -3.88 7.21
CA ASN A 86 -10.48 -3.47 8.61
C ASN A 86 -9.81 -4.57 9.44
N LEU A 87 -10.14 -5.84 9.20
CA LEU A 87 -9.48 -6.98 9.84
C LEU A 87 -8.01 -7.09 9.39
N ILE A 88 -7.73 -6.96 8.09
CA ILE A 88 -6.35 -6.95 7.54
C ILE A 88 -5.54 -5.79 8.12
N ALA A 89 -6.18 -4.64 8.33
CA ALA A 89 -5.54 -3.46 8.92
C ALA A 89 -5.32 -3.57 10.45
N GLY A 90 -5.89 -4.58 11.11
CA GLY A 90 -5.91 -4.65 12.57
C GLY A 90 -6.67 -3.49 13.22
N LEU A 91 -7.66 -2.92 12.51
CA LEU A 91 -8.62 -1.93 13.04
C LEU A 91 -9.78 -2.61 13.74
N ASP A 92 -10.04 -3.87 13.39
CA ASP A 92 -11.03 -4.72 14.02
C ASP A 92 -10.42 -6.11 14.29
N PHE A 93 -11.09 -6.93 15.10
CA PHE A 93 -10.62 -8.26 15.49
C PHE A 93 -11.50 -9.34 14.87
N PRO A 94 -10.91 -10.45 14.42
CA PRO A 94 -11.67 -11.61 14.01
C PRO A 94 -12.38 -12.23 15.23
N SER A 95 -13.55 -12.84 15.00
CA SER A 95 -14.23 -13.65 16.00
C SER A 95 -13.55 -15.01 16.19
N SER A 96 -12.91 -15.52 15.11
CA SER A 96 -12.06 -16.73 15.11
C SER A 96 -11.07 -16.68 13.96
N GLY A 97 -10.08 -17.57 13.99
CA GLY A 97 -9.01 -17.66 12.98
C GLY A 97 -7.82 -16.74 13.29
N GLU A 98 -6.85 -16.74 12.39
CA GLU A 98 -5.60 -15.98 12.54
C GLU A 98 -5.38 -15.03 11.37
N ILE A 99 -4.89 -13.82 11.67
CA ILE A 99 -4.50 -12.83 10.67
C ILE A 99 -3.03 -12.49 10.89
N ARG A 100 -2.23 -12.63 9.84
CA ARG A 100 -0.85 -12.18 9.80
C ARG A 100 -0.68 -11.08 8.76
N LEU A 101 -0.03 -10.00 9.18
CA LEU A 101 0.39 -8.89 8.33
C LEU A 101 1.92 -8.78 8.40
N LEU A 102 2.60 -8.88 7.25
CA LEU A 102 4.05 -8.86 7.15
C LEU A 102 4.72 -9.86 8.14
N GLY A 103 4.16 -11.07 8.23
CA GLY A 103 4.64 -12.13 9.11
C GLY A 103 4.25 -12.00 10.59
N GLN A 104 3.70 -10.85 11.03
CA GLN A 104 3.28 -10.62 12.42
C GLN A 104 1.83 -11.01 12.65
N SER A 105 1.54 -11.80 13.69
CA SER A 105 0.17 -12.15 14.10
C SER A 105 -0.51 -10.95 14.74
N LEU A 106 -1.57 -10.42 14.11
CA LEU A 106 -2.28 -9.22 14.60
C LEU A 106 -2.98 -9.45 15.95
N THR A 107 -3.36 -10.69 16.25
CA THR A 107 -4.03 -11.06 17.50
C THR A 107 -3.06 -11.08 18.68
N GLU A 108 -1.76 -11.28 18.45
CA GLU A 108 -0.73 -11.29 19.49
C GLU A 108 -0.19 -9.89 19.82
N LEU A 109 -0.43 -8.91 18.94
CA LEU A 109 0.03 -7.54 19.10
C LEU A 109 -0.88 -6.75 20.07
N THR A 110 -0.28 -5.90 20.88
CA THR A 110 -1.01 -4.85 21.63
C THR A 110 -1.56 -3.81 20.67
N GLU A 111 -2.53 -2.98 21.12
CA GLU A 111 -3.06 -1.88 20.28
C GLU A 111 -1.96 -0.90 19.84
N GLU A 112 -1.04 -0.59 20.74
CA GLU A 112 0.09 0.28 20.41
C GLU A 112 0.99 -0.32 19.32
N GLN A 113 1.25 -1.62 19.38
CA GLN A 113 2.04 -2.33 18.37
C GLN A 113 1.30 -2.38 17.02
N ARG A 114 -0.02 -2.64 17.01
CA ARG A 114 -0.83 -2.57 15.79
C ARG A 114 -0.86 -1.18 15.19
N ALA A 115 -1.00 -0.14 16.04
CA ALA A 115 -0.98 1.25 15.58
C ALA A 115 0.38 1.60 14.94
N LYS A 116 1.49 1.15 15.53
CA LYS A 116 2.83 1.30 14.94
C LYS A 116 2.95 0.54 13.62
N LEU A 117 2.47 -0.70 13.54
CA LEU A 117 2.48 -1.49 12.32
C LEU A 117 1.66 -0.81 11.20
N ARG A 118 0.46 -0.31 11.51
CA ARG A 118 -0.36 0.49 10.58
C ARG A 118 0.40 1.71 10.10
N CYS A 119 0.95 2.49 11.02
CA CYS A 119 1.65 3.74 10.72
C CYS A 119 2.85 3.54 9.78
N HIS A 120 3.62 2.46 9.99
CA HIS A 120 4.86 2.24 9.23
C HIS A 120 4.63 1.48 7.92
N SER A 121 3.66 0.58 7.87
CA SER A 121 3.57 -0.43 6.82
C SER A 121 2.32 -0.34 5.96
N LEU A 122 1.30 0.40 6.38
CA LEU A 122 0.04 0.50 5.65
C LEU A 122 -0.21 1.90 5.11
N GLY A 123 -0.66 1.96 3.85
CA GLY A 123 -1.32 3.12 3.26
C GLY A 123 -2.83 2.88 3.15
N PHE A 124 -3.61 3.93 3.33
CA PHE A 124 -5.08 3.85 3.20
C PHE A 124 -5.60 4.82 2.16
N VAL A 125 -6.45 4.32 1.28
CA VAL A 125 -7.23 5.12 0.31
C VAL A 125 -8.71 4.82 0.55
N PHE A 126 -9.51 5.87 0.80
CA PHE A 126 -10.93 5.77 1.13
C PHE A 126 -11.82 6.41 0.06
N GLN A 127 -13.08 6.05 0.05
CA GLN A 127 -14.10 6.62 -0.82
C GLN A 127 -14.29 8.14 -0.62
N PHE A 128 -14.22 8.63 0.63
CA PHE A 128 -14.41 10.04 0.98
C PHE A 128 -13.10 10.80 1.17
N PHE A 129 -12.02 10.35 0.51
CA PHE A 129 -10.69 10.97 0.52
C PHE A 129 -10.04 11.07 1.91
N ASN A 130 -10.78 11.41 2.95
CA ASN A 130 -10.36 11.58 4.35
C ASN A 130 -9.13 12.51 4.48
N LEU A 131 -9.05 13.55 3.64
CA LEU A 131 -8.04 14.59 3.79
C LEU A 131 -8.39 15.44 5.02
N ILE A 132 -7.36 15.91 5.72
CA ILE A 132 -7.52 16.79 6.88
C ILE A 132 -7.78 18.20 6.33
N PRO A 133 -8.97 18.78 6.55
CA PRO A 133 -9.37 20.03 5.88
C PRO A 133 -8.58 21.25 6.35
N THR A 134 -8.01 21.20 7.55
CA THR A 134 -7.19 22.28 8.13
C THR A 134 -5.73 22.24 7.72
N LEU A 135 -5.32 21.22 6.96
CA LEU A 135 -3.98 21.06 6.42
C LEU A 135 -3.98 21.33 4.92
N THR A 136 -2.93 21.97 4.44
CA THR A 136 -2.69 22.09 2.99
C THR A 136 -2.48 20.73 2.35
N VAL A 137 -2.56 20.64 1.03
CA VAL A 137 -2.23 19.47 0.24
C VAL A 137 -0.86 18.88 0.60
N ALA A 138 0.17 19.74 0.62
CA ALA A 138 1.51 19.31 0.96
C ALA A 138 1.65 18.83 2.40
N GLU A 139 0.91 19.39 3.34
CA GLU A 139 0.89 18.95 4.73
C GLU A 139 0.16 17.62 4.90
N ASN A 140 -0.96 17.40 4.21
CA ASN A 140 -1.66 16.13 4.16
C ASN A 140 -0.72 14.99 3.70
N ILE A 141 0.05 15.23 2.62
CA ILE A 141 1.01 14.25 2.10
C ILE A 141 2.17 14.02 3.08
N ARG A 142 2.65 15.07 3.76
CA ARG A 142 3.78 14.95 4.71
C ARG A 142 3.42 14.31 6.03
N LEU A 143 2.15 14.31 6.42
CA LEU A 143 1.71 13.82 7.72
C LEU A 143 2.19 12.38 8.01
N PRO A 144 1.94 11.38 7.17
CA PRO A 144 2.44 10.02 7.43
C PRO A 144 3.98 9.95 7.46
N MET A 145 4.68 10.76 6.70
CA MET A 145 6.14 10.83 6.75
C MET A 145 6.64 11.39 8.09
N ALA A 146 5.98 12.42 8.61
CA ALA A 146 6.30 12.99 9.93
C ALA A 146 6.07 11.98 11.06
N LEU A 147 4.96 11.23 11.02
CA LEU A 147 4.65 10.17 11.97
C LEU A 147 5.69 9.03 11.95
N ASN A 148 6.30 8.82 10.79
CA ASN A 148 7.38 7.84 10.58
C ASN A 148 8.79 8.39 10.87
N GLY A 149 8.91 9.61 11.36
CA GLY A 149 10.20 10.23 11.71
C GLY A 149 11.08 10.61 10.51
N ILE A 150 10.50 10.68 9.31
CA ILE A 150 11.24 11.07 8.08
C ILE A 150 11.65 12.54 8.19
N ALA A 151 12.92 12.82 7.89
CA ALA A 151 13.48 14.17 7.99
C ALA A 151 12.73 15.19 7.11
N LYS A 152 12.52 16.43 7.61
CA LYS A 152 11.73 17.46 6.94
C LYS A 152 12.15 17.74 5.50
N ASN A 153 13.46 17.76 5.22
CA ASN A 153 13.98 18.03 3.87
C ASN A 153 13.67 16.86 2.92
N GLU A 154 13.79 15.63 3.37
CA GLU A 154 13.43 14.43 2.62
C GLU A 154 11.91 14.39 2.37
N ALA A 155 11.10 14.63 3.40
CA ALA A 155 9.65 14.69 3.28
C ALA A 155 9.21 15.77 2.29
N LYS A 156 9.86 16.96 2.29
CA LYS A 156 9.58 18.04 1.33
C LYS A 156 9.94 17.62 -0.10
N SER A 157 11.14 17.07 -0.31
CA SER A 157 11.58 16.59 -1.63
C SER A 157 10.61 15.56 -2.18
N ARG A 158 10.28 14.55 -1.35
CA ARG A 158 9.37 13.48 -1.74
C ARG A 158 7.94 13.97 -2.01
N THR A 159 7.42 14.92 -1.22
CA THR A 159 6.13 15.56 -1.48
C THR A 159 6.11 16.21 -2.86
N ASN A 160 7.16 16.95 -3.22
CA ASN A 160 7.25 17.59 -4.52
C ASN A 160 7.29 16.56 -5.67
N THR A 161 8.03 15.46 -5.50
CA THR A 161 8.05 14.37 -6.48
C THR A 161 6.66 13.76 -6.65
N LEU A 162 5.98 13.40 -5.55
CA LEU A 162 4.64 12.84 -5.60
C LEU A 162 3.63 13.80 -6.27
N LEU A 163 3.66 15.08 -5.93
CA LEU A 163 2.80 16.08 -6.56
C LEU A 163 3.08 16.22 -8.06
N HIS A 164 4.33 16.17 -8.47
CA HIS A 164 4.72 16.19 -9.87
C HIS A 164 4.21 14.95 -10.62
N ASP A 165 4.44 13.76 -10.06
CA ASP A 165 4.03 12.48 -10.68
C ASP A 165 2.51 12.36 -10.83
N LEU A 166 1.76 13.06 -9.98
CA LEU A 166 0.30 13.13 -10.02
C LEU A 166 -0.26 14.29 -10.87
N ALA A 167 0.61 15.05 -11.55
CA ALA A 167 0.26 16.27 -12.27
C ALA A 167 -0.43 17.33 -11.37
N MET A 168 0.00 17.43 -10.08
CA MET A 168 -0.56 18.31 -9.05
C MET A 168 0.48 19.28 -8.47
N ALA A 169 1.57 19.57 -9.19
CA ALA A 169 2.73 20.34 -8.69
C ALA A 169 2.34 21.70 -8.09
N GLU A 170 1.37 22.39 -8.71
CA GLU A 170 0.93 23.73 -8.30
C GLU A 170 -0.06 23.72 -7.11
N CYS A 171 -0.56 22.56 -6.71
CA CYS A 171 -1.62 22.44 -5.70
C CYS A 171 -1.09 22.38 -4.26
N GLY A 172 0.21 22.33 -4.05
CA GLY A 172 0.82 22.05 -2.75
C GLY A 172 0.40 22.94 -1.60
N GLN A 173 0.05 24.22 -1.88
CA GLN A 173 -0.37 25.20 -0.88
C GLN A 173 -1.90 25.35 -0.78
N ARG A 174 -2.67 24.71 -1.63
CA ARG A 174 -4.14 24.70 -1.57
C ARG A 174 -4.64 23.87 -0.41
N PHE A 175 -5.87 24.14 0.01
CA PHE A 175 -6.61 23.31 0.97
C PHE A 175 -7.49 22.30 0.23
N PRO A 176 -7.89 21.19 0.88
CA PRO A 176 -8.73 20.17 0.26
C PRO A 176 -10.03 20.70 -0.36
N GLU A 177 -10.66 21.69 0.25
CA GLU A 177 -11.90 22.31 -0.23
C GLU A 177 -11.76 23.08 -1.57
N GLU A 178 -10.54 23.42 -1.96
CA GLU A 178 -10.23 24.09 -3.22
C GLU A 178 -9.99 23.12 -4.37
N LEU A 179 -10.12 21.80 -4.12
CA LEU A 179 -9.84 20.73 -5.06
C LEU A 179 -11.13 20.04 -5.53
N SER A 180 -11.16 19.63 -6.81
CA SER A 180 -12.17 18.70 -7.31
C SER A 180 -12.08 17.33 -6.62
N GLY A 181 -13.13 16.50 -6.72
CA GLY A 181 -13.14 15.16 -6.13
C GLY A 181 -12.00 14.27 -6.66
N GLY A 182 -11.73 14.31 -7.97
CA GLY A 182 -10.62 13.57 -8.58
C GLY A 182 -9.25 14.06 -8.09
N GLU A 183 -9.06 15.37 -7.94
CA GLU A 183 -7.84 15.94 -7.37
C GLU A 183 -7.67 15.53 -5.89
N GLN A 184 -8.74 15.58 -5.09
CA GLN A 184 -8.70 15.11 -3.70
C GLN A 184 -8.31 13.65 -3.61
N GLN A 185 -8.81 12.80 -4.49
CA GLN A 185 -8.46 11.38 -4.52
C GLN A 185 -7.00 11.16 -4.92
N ARG A 186 -6.48 11.89 -5.91
CA ARG A 186 -5.04 11.86 -6.26
C ARG A 186 -4.18 12.24 -5.04
N ILE A 187 -4.55 13.26 -4.28
CA ILE A 187 -3.84 13.64 -3.05
C ILE A 187 -3.97 12.58 -1.95
N ALA A 188 -5.12 11.91 -1.82
CA ALA A 188 -5.29 10.79 -0.89
C ALA A 188 -4.37 9.61 -1.25
N ILE A 189 -4.18 9.30 -2.55
CA ILE A 189 -3.22 8.33 -3.04
C ILE A 189 -1.78 8.76 -2.71
N ALA A 190 -1.41 10.03 -3.01
CA ALA A 190 -0.09 10.55 -2.65
C ALA A 190 0.20 10.42 -1.16
N ARG A 191 -0.77 10.76 -0.30
CA ARG A 191 -0.66 10.60 1.14
C ARG A 191 -0.47 9.14 1.54
N ALA A 192 -1.26 8.23 0.98
CA ALA A 192 -1.16 6.79 1.28
C ALA A 192 0.21 6.22 0.92
N MET A 193 0.83 6.71 -0.18
CA MET A 193 2.13 6.26 -0.69
C MET A 193 3.33 7.02 -0.10
N ALA A 194 3.10 8.10 0.66
CA ALA A 194 4.14 9.05 1.06
C ALA A 194 5.25 8.42 1.91
N HIS A 195 4.98 7.51 2.79
CA HIS A 195 5.96 6.85 3.67
C HIS A 195 6.49 5.51 3.14
N ARG A 196 6.17 5.15 1.86
CA ARG A 196 6.51 3.87 1.20
C ARG A 196 5.97 2.66 1.95
N PRO A 197 4.65 2.53 2.07
CA PRO A 197 4.06 1.38 2.75
C PRO A 197 4.34 0.08 1.99
N ALA A 198 4.39 -1.03 2.73
CA ALA A 198 4.46 -2.36 2.13
C ALA A 198 3.12 -2.76 1.50
N VAL A 199 2.01 -2.33 2.09
CA VAL A 199 0.64 -2.65 1.66
C VAL A 199 -0.21 -1.40 1.61
N VAL A 200 -0.99 -1.23 0.54
CA VAL A 200 -2.06 -0.23 0.44
C VAL A 200 -3.40 -0.95 0.49
N LEU A 201 -4.27 -0.46 1.35
CA LEU A 201 -5.66 -0.88 1.45
C LEU A 201 -6.56 0.21 0.87
N ALA A 202 -7.35 -0.11 -0.15
CA ALA A 202 -8.23 0.85 -0.81
C ALA A 202 -9.68 0.39 -0.65
N ASP A 203 -10.52 1.19 0.01
CA ASP A 203 -11.94 0.91 0.20
C ASP A 203 -12.78 1.85 -0.66
N GLU A 204 -13.39 1.30 -1.73
CA GLU A 204 -14.21 2.00 -2.73
C GLU A 204 -13.53 3.30 -3.25
N PRO A 205 -12.26 3.27 -3.72
CA PRO A 205 -11.46 4.48 -3.97
C PRO A 205 -12.03 5.39 -5.06
N THR A 206 -13.00 4.94 -5.83
CA THR A 206 -13.62 5.69 -6.93
C THR A 206 -15.13 5.86 -6.79
N GLY A 207 -15.70 5.45 -5.65
CA GLY A 207 -17.15 5.43 -5.47
C GLY A 207 -17.86 6.80 -5.54
N ASN A 208 -17.12 7.92 -5.45
CA ASN A 208 -17.63 9.29 -5.50
C ASN A 208 -17.19 10.05 -6.76
N LEU A 209 -16.63 9.36 -7.76
CA LEU A 209 -16.10 9.97 -8.98
C LEU A 209 -16.95 9.59 -10.20
N ASP A 210 -16.94 10.43 -11.22
CA ASP A 210 -17.46 10.06 -12.53
C ASP A 210 -16.60 8.98 -13.20
N LEU A 211 -17.12 8.31 -14.21
CA LEU A 211 -16.49 7.13 -14.82
C LEU A 211 -15.11 7.42 -15.43
N GLU A 212 -14.91 8.58 -16.05
CA GLU A 212 -13.65 8.94 -16.68
C GLU A 212 -12.58 9.21 -15.62
N THR A 213 -12.90 10.06 -14.65
CA THR A 213 -12.04 10.34 -13.50
C THR A 213 -11.74 9.09 -12.68
N ALA A 214 -12.72 8.19 -12.51
CA ALA A 214 -12.55 6.93 -11.80
C ALA A 214 -11.49 6.03 -12.46
N ARG A 215 -11.52 5.91 -13.78
CA ARG A 215 -10.54 5.13 -14.53
C ARG A 215 -9.13 5.69 -14.36
N ASP A 216 -8.96 7.00 -14.56
CA ASP A 216 -7.67 7.66 -14.39
C ASP A 216 -7.08 7.46 -12.99
N VAL A 217 -7.93 7.53 -11.96
CA VAL A 217 -7.53 7.32 -10.56
C VAL A 217 -7.12 5.88 -10.29
N LEU A 218 -7.84 4.90 -10.87
CA LEU A 218 -7.50 3.48 -10.73
C LEU A 218 -6.18 3.14 -11.42
N GLU A 219 -5.96 3.63 -12.63
CA GLU A 219 -4.71 3.45 -13.37
C GLU A 219 -3.54 4.09 -12.61
N LEU A 220 -3.73 5.30 -12.09
CA LEU A 220 -2.74 6.00 -11.29
C LEU A 220 -2.37 5.22 -10.02
N LEU A 221 -3.36 4.69 -9.30
CA LEU A 221 -3.15 3.91 -8.09
C LEU A 221 -2.37 2.63 -8.39
N ASP A 222 -2.76 1.89 -9.45
CA ASP A 222 -2.05 0.68 -9.90
C ASP A 222 -0.59 0.99 -10.27
N GLN A 223 -0.37 1.99 -11.15
CA GLN A 223 0.97 2.38 -11.60
C GLN A 223 1.85 2.82 -10.43
N THR A 224 1.30 3.59 -9.48
CA THR A 224 2.04 4.08 -8.32
C THR A 224 2.43 2.92 -7.39
N CYS A 225 1.52 1.98 -7.13
CA CYS A 225 1.80 0.81 -6.30
C CYS A 225 2.83 -0.11 -6.98
N ARG A 226 2.66 -0.44 -8.26
CA ARG A 226 3.62 -1.28 -9.01
C ARG A 226 5.00 -0.63 -9.12
N GLY A 227 5.06 0.68 -9.37
CA GLY A 227 6.31 1.43 -9.45
C GLY A 227 7.13 1.43 -8.15
N GLN A 228 6.49 1.22 -7.01
CA GLN A 228 7.14 1.12 -5.70
C GLN A 228 7.23 -0.33 -5.17
N GLY A 229 6.71 -1.32 -5.89
CA GLY A 229 6.64 -2.71 -5.43
C GLY A 229 5.68 -2.91 -4.25
N THR A 230 4.73 -1.99 -4.06
CA THR A 230 3.74 -2.01 -2.98
C THR A 230 2.60 -2.98 -3.32
N THR A 231 2.19 -3.80 -2.38
CA THR A 231 1.00 -4.65 -2.49
C THR A 231 -0.26 -3.81 -2.41
N LEU A 232 -1.23 -4.05 -3.29
CA LEU A 232 -2.51 -3.36 -3.29
C LEU A 232 -3.66 -4.34 -3.03
N ILE A 233 -4.47 -4.07 -2.02
CA ILE A 233 -5.73 -4.80 -1.76
C ILE A 233 -6.87 -3.79 -1.84
N MET A 234 -7.75 -3.97 -2.81
CA MET A 234 -8.84 -3.03 -3.08
C MET A 234 -10.20 -3.71 -2.91
N ALA A 235 -11.08 -3.09 -2.15
CA ALA A 235 -12.49 -3.43 -2.08
C ALA A 235 -13.28 -2.49 -2.99
N THR A 236 -14.11 -3.03 -3.89
CA THR A 236 -14.94 -2.21 -4.77
C THR A 236 -16.16 -2.98 -5.29
N HIS A 237 -17.16 -2.26 -5.77
CA HIS A 237 -18.26 -2.81 -6.54
C HIS A 237 -18.09 -2.52 -8.05
N SER A 238 -17.11 -1.68 -8.45
CA SER A 238 -16.79 -1.39 -9.84
C SER A 238 -16.11 -2.58 -10.50
N ARG A 239 -16.55 -2.93 -11.72
CA ARG A 239 -15.94 -3.99 -12.53
C ARG A 239 -14.78 -3.49 -13.40
N GLU A 240 -14.59 -2.20 -13.49
CA GLU A 240 -13.56 -1.59 -14.36
C GLU A 240 -12.14 -1.93 -13.90
N VAL A 241 -11.98 -2.19 -12.60
CA VAL A 241 -10.70 -2.56 -11.99
C VAL A 241 -10.26 -4.00 -12.31
N ILE A 242 -11.18 -4.87 -12.78
CA ILE A 242 -10.91 -6.30 -13.00
C ILE A 242 -9.75 -6.51 -13.98
N GLY A 243 -9.64 -5.65 -15.00
CA GLY A 243 -8.57 -5.73 -16.01
C GLY A 243 -7.17 -5.35 -15.50
N LEU A 244 -7.07 -4.67 -14.36
CA LEU A 244 -5.81 -4.22 -13.75
C LEU A 244 -5.29 -5.21 -12.69
N ALA A 245 -6.19 -5.97 -12.07
CA ALA A 245 -5.87 -6.83 -10.94
C ALA A 245 -5.16 -8.13 -11.35
N ASP A 246 -4.20 -8.57 -10.52
CA ASP A 246 -3.57 -9.89 -10.67
C ASP A 246 -4.54 -10.99 -10.24
N ARG A 247 -5.36 -10.73 -9.19
CA ARG A 247 -6.42 -11.63 -8.72
C ARG A 247 -7.69 -10.87 -8.38
N VAL A 248 -8.82 -11.49 -8.72
CA VAL A 248 -10.15 -10.97 -8.39
C VAL A 248 -10.87 -11.97 -7.50
N LEU A 249 -11.28 -11.51 -6.34
CA LEU A 249 -12.00 -12.28 -5.34
C LEU A 249 -13.43 -11.73 -5.18
N THR A 250 -14.35 -12.56 -4.77
CA THR A 250 -15.72 -12.13 -4.45
C THR A 250 -16.16 -12.67 -3.09
N ILE A 251 -16.92 -11.86 -2.35
CA ILE A 251 -17.56 -12.31 -1.12
C ILE A 251 -19.02 -12.67 -1.45
N ARG A 252 -19.37 -13.96 -1.28
CA ARG A 252 -20.73 -14.49 -1.42
C ARG A 252 -21.06 -15.34 -0.20
N ASP A 253 -22.23 -15.15 0.35
CA ASP A 253 -22.73 -15.90 1.51
C ASP A 253 -21.67 -15.97 2.63
N SER A 254 -21.07 -14.82 2.94
CA SER A 254 -20.00 -14.63 3.93
C SER A 254 -18.66 -15.32 3.61
N HIS A 255 -18.51 -16.01 2.48
CA HIS A 255 -17.27 -16.71 2.09
C HIS A 255 -16.53 -15.96 0.96
N LEU A 256 -15.20 -16.05 1.00
CA LEU A 256 -14.32 -15.50 -0.03
C LEU A 256 -14.05 -16.57 -1.10
N GLN A 257 -14.20 -16.21 -2.36
CA GLN A 257 -14.02 -17.11 -3.49
C GLN A 257 -13.27 -16.38 -4.62
N GLU A 258 -12.50 -17.11 -5.44
CA GLU A 258 -11.99 -16.58 -6.69
C GLU A 258 -13.17 -16.20 -7.60
N ALA A 259 -13.14 -14.99 -8.15
CA ALA A 259 -14.15 -14.58 -9.13
C ALA A 259 -13.82 -15.18 -10.49
N GLU A 260 -14.81 -15.70 -11.20
CA GLU A 260 -14.67 -16.04 -12.61
C GLU A 260 -14.39 -14.75 -13.41
N ARG A 261 -13.34 -14.76 -14.21
CA ARG A 261 -12.91 -13.62 -15.07
C ARG A 261 -13.85 -13.40 -16.23
#